data_5aff30a0b0ad3c44f186ef61c15b888c
#
_entry.id   5aff30a0b0ad3c44f186ef61c15b888c
#
_cell.length_a   1.000
_cell.length_b   1.000
_cell.length_c   1.000
_cell.angle_alpha   90.00
_cell.angle_beta   90.00
_cell.angle_gamma   90.00
#
_symmetry.space_group_name_H-M   'P 1'
#
loop_
_entity.id
_entity.type
_entity.pdbx_description
1 polymer ?
#
loop_
_entity_poly.entity_id
_entity_poly.type
_entity_poly.pdbx_seq_one_letter_code
_entity_poly.pdbx_strand_id
1 'polypeptide(L)'
;MRRSPMRIKKYGCVGFLALVGALGAGPVRACAQDVPAARLDSLRTELEVLRARLDSLEGVVVGGQAEDLNQAEDTTDAIARLRSAAQAAAGDAAADTVAQGSQDFVGRARSLQALNPEISLNGDLYGSIHSDNPRSENFIPREFEFAFVSALDPYARAKVFLAVEEDRGRIEVFPGDPREASGAAVGVEEGYVEWVALPGGLRLKVGRFSQQFGQLNRWHSHALHFQSRSLPHLAFIGEGALAQDGASVHWLLPTGESGAYEATVELTRSRNEVLFGEAHSLSYLGHMNAFWQLSPSTDLDLGLSALFGDYQDVDGRYDNRLFGAEMAFNWAPPQQSLYRGIVVRGGVMLSDPEAVRGLRGESAWGIWSLAEIKLSQQWVAGGRYDWVENPEDPSESAWLASPTLTYWQSEYVRLRAEYDILGNPGKTTRQFTLRITFAMGPHKHETY
;
A
#
# COMPACT_ATOMS: atom_id res chain seq x y z
N MET A 1 -1.43 58.43 29.76
CA MET A 1 -0.48 57.33 29.74
C MET A 1 -0.50 56.71 28.35
N ARG A 2 0.61 56.81 27.63
CA ARG A 2 0.73 56.53 26.18
C ARG A 2 0.91 55.05 25.93
N ARG A 3 0.10 54.45 25.04
CA ARG A 3 0.29 53.11 24.50
C ARG A 3 1.31 53.16 23.34
N SER A 4 2.41 52.43 23.44
CA SER A 4 3.35 52.21 22.33
C SER A 4 2.85 51.11 21.40
N PRO A 5 3.01 51.24 20.09
CA PRO A 5 2.62 50.17 19.12
C PRO A 5 3.77 49.16 18.98
N MET A 6 3.38 47.90 19.02
CA MET A 6 4.22 46.71 18.75
C MET A 6 4.63 46.68 17.28
N ARG A 7 5.92 46.74 17.02
CA ARG A 7 6.49 46.63 15.66
C ARG A 7 6.56 45.14 15.27
N ILE A 8 5.79 44.79 14.28
CA ILE A 8 5.93 43.53 13.56
C ILE A 8 7.19 43.61 12.68
N LYS A 9 8.18 42.78 12.97
CA LYS A 9 9.35 42.58 12.10
C LYS A 9 8.94 41.62 10.97
N LYS A 10 8.81 42.17 9.77
CA LYS A 10 8.77 41.37 8.51
C LYS A 10 10.18 40.82 8.28
N TYR A 11 10.38 39.54 8.44
CA TYR A 11 11.54 38.84 7.86
C TYR A 11 11.19 38.49 6.41
N GLY A 12 11.91 39.12 5.48
CA GLY A 12 11.73 38.94 4.07
C GLY A 12 12.22 37.60 3.58
N CYS A 13 11.39 36.94 2.82
CA CYS A 13 11.77 35.90 1.83
C CYS A 13 12.63 36.58 0.73
N VAL A 14 13.94 36.61 0.88
CA VAL A 14 14.89 36.90 -0.21
C VAL A 14 16.11 36.01 0.05
N GLY A 15 16.20 34.87 -0.62
CA GLY A 15 17.39 34.04 -0.50
C GLY A 15 17.35 32.69 -1.24
N PHE A 16 16.41 32.42 -2.11
CA PHE A 16 16.40 31.12 -2.83
C PHE A 16 16.25 31.24 -4.36
N LEU A 17 16.47 32.41 -4.94
CA LEU A 17 16.35 32.64 -6.40
C LEU A 17 17.65 33.12 -7.07
N ALA A 18 18.79 32.88 -6.45
CA ALA A 18 20.09 33.35 -6.99
C ALA A 18 21.10 32.23 -7.29
N LEU A 19 20.69 30.98 -7.44
CA LEU A 19 21.60 29.88 -7.82
C LEU A 19 21.21 29.12 -9.08
N VAL A 20 20.32 29.62 -9.92
CA VAL A 20 19.96 29.02 -11.23
C VAL A 20 20.38 29.91 -12.41
N GLY A 21 21.04 31.04 -12.17
CA GLY A 21 21.39 32.03 -13.18
C GLY A 21 22.81 31.97 -13.74
N ALA A 22 23.62 30.95 -13.46
CA ALA A 22 25.03 30.90 -13.89
C ALA A 22 25.44 29.56 -14.54
N LEU A 23 24.58 28.94 -15.33
CA LEU A 23 25.01 27.94 -16.32
C LEU A 23 24.69 28.50 -17.71
N GLY A 24 25.72 29.15 -18.26
CA GLY A 24 25.67 29.74 -19.57
C GLY A 24 25.26 28.75 -20.65
N ALA A 25 24.36 29.22 -21.51
CA ALA A 25 24.01 28.59 -22.76
C ALA A 25 25.24 28.53 -23.69
N GLY A 26 26.04 27.49 -23.52
CA GLY A 26 26.97 27.03 -24.55
C GLY A 26 26.23 26.09 -25.49
N PRO A 27 26.45 26.16 -26.82
CA PRO A 27 25.82 25.24 -27.74
C PRO A 27 26.29 23.82 -27.42
N VAL A 28 25.37 22.95 -26.96
CA VAL A 28 25.61 21.53 -26.85
C VAL A 28 25.77 21.02 -28.27
N ARG A 29 27.03 20.92 -28.73
CA ARG A 29 27.37 20.09 -29.89
C ARG A 29 27.02 18.66 -29.47
N ALA A 30 25.96 18.12 -30.05
CA ALA A 30 25.73 16.70 -30.07
C ALA A 30 26.95 16.03 -30.67
N CYS A 31 27.83 15.47 -29.86
CA CYS A 31 28.78 14.48 -30.31
C CYS A 31 27.97 13.27 -30.74
N ALA A 32 27.69 13.16 -32.01
CA ALA A 32 27.35 11.90 -32.62
C ALA A 32 28.59 11.00 -32.37
N GLN A 33 28.46 10.08 -31.41
CA GLN A 33 29.45 9.03 -31.27
C GLN A 33 29.32 8.17 -32.53
N ASP A 34 30.36 8.21 -33.37
CA ASP A 34 30.50 7.32 -34.51
C ASP A 34 30.46 5.88 -33.98
N VAL A 35 29.34 5.21 -34.17
CA VAL A 35 29.23 3.77 -33.88
C VAL A 35 30.14 3.08 -34.88
N PRO A 36 31.13 2.28 -34.44
CA PRO A 36 32.07 1.60 -35.34
C PRO A 36 31.26 0.79 -36.36
N ALA A 37 31.64 0.91 -37.64
CA ALA A 37 30.93 0.24 -38.74
C ALA A 37 30.76 -1.28 -38.52
N ALA A 38 31.74 -1.92 -37.88
CA ALA A 38 31.68 -3.32 -37.49
C ALA A 38 30.52 -3.65 -36.51
N ARG A 39 30.10 -2.69 -35.71
CA ARG A 39 28.96 -2.87 -34.77
C ARG A 39 27.60 -2.72 -35.45
N LEU A 40 27.56 -1.87 -36.49
CA LEU A 40 26.40 -1.72 -37.37
C LEU A 40 26.16 -2.97 -38.23
N ASP A 41 27.23 -3.57 -38.73
CA ASP A 41 27.16 -4.81 -39.52
C ASP A 41 26.76 -6.01 -38.66
N SER A 42 27.27 -6.09 -37.42
CA SER A 42 26.81 -7.11 -36.45
C SER A 42 25.32 -6.98 -36.14
N LEU A 43 24.83 -5.77 -35.89
CA LEU A 43 23.39 -5.52 -35.61
C LEU A 43 22.51 -5.81 -36.84
N ARG A 44 22.98 -5.55 -38.06
CA ARG A 44 22.27 -5.92 -39.29
C ARG A 44 22.14 -7.43 -39.42
N THR A 45 23.23 -8.16 -39.18
CA THR A 45 23.22 -9.62 -39.23
C THR A 45 22.28 -10.23 -38.20
N GLU A 46 22.25 -9.69 -36.96
CA GLU A 46 21.30 -10.13 -35.93
C GLU A 46 19.84 -9.84 -36.34
N LEU A 47 19.59 -8.71 -36.96
CA LEU A 47 18.28 -8.30 -37.45
C LEU A 47 17.78 -9.22 -38.59
N GLU A 48 18.66 -9.63 -39.49
CA GLU A 48 18.38 -10.59 -40.57
C GLU A 48 18.04 -12.00 -39.98
N VAL A 49 18.83 -12.45 -39.01
CA VAL A 49 18.55 -13.74 -38.30
C VAL A 49 17.21 -13.70 -37.57
N LEU A 50 16.89 -12.59 -36.91
CA LEU A 50 15.60 -12.44 -36.23
C LEU A 50 14.42 -12.40 -37.21
N ARG A 51 14.58 -11.74 -38.38
CA ARG A 51 13.55 -11.74 -39.43
C ARG A 51 13.34 -13.13 -40.01
N ALA A 52 14.39 -13.85 -40.33
CA ALA A 52 14.27 -15.22 -40.82
C ALA A 52 13.61 -16.17 -39.83
N ARG A 53 13.80 -15.95 -38.50
CA ARG A 53 13.06 -16.68 -37.44
C ARG A 53 11.61 -16.31 -37.40
N LEU A 54 11.27 -15.04 -37.58
CA LEU A 54 9.89 -14.55 -37.59
C LEU A 54 9.13 -15.13 -38.79
N ASP A 55 9.71 -15.09 -40.00
CA ASP A 55 9.15 -15.67 -41.21
C ASP A 55 8.97 -17.20 -41.10
N SER A 56 9.88 -17.87 -40.39
CA SER A 56 9.75 -19.31 -40.08
C SER A 56 8.60 -19.60 -39.12
N LEU A 57 8.38 -18.74 -38.12
CA LEU A 57 7.26 -18.89 -37.18
C LEU A 57 5.92 -18.53 -37.81
N GLU A 58 5.86 -17.50 -38.67
CA GLU A 58 4.65 -17.19 -39.44
C GLU A 58 4.29 -18.30 -40.42
N GLY A 59 5.27 -18.94 -41.06
CA GLY A 59 5.08 -20.11 -41.92
C GLY A 59 4.48 -21.31 -41.18
N VAL A 60 4.82 -21.49 -39.89
CA VAL A 60 4.26 -22.57 -39.05
C VAL A 60 2.84 -22.23 -38.59
N VAL A 61 2.52 -20.96 -38.34
CA VAL A 61 1.18 -20.51 -37.93
C VAL A 61 0.20 -20.53 -39.11
N VAL A 62 0.62 -20.17 -40.31
CA VAL A 62 -0.23 -20.12 -41.50
C VAL A 62 -0.40 -21.54 -42.11
N GLY A 63 0.59 -22.42 -41.95
CA GLY A 63 0.50 -23.83 -42.40
C GLY A 63 -0.38 -24.72 -41.51
N GLY A 64 -0.70 -24.31 -40.28
CA GLY A 64 -1.49 -25.05 -39.33
C GLY A 64 -3.02 -24.80 -39.36
N GLN A 65 -3.53 -23.93 -40.24
CA GLN A 65 -4.96 -23.55 -40.24
C GLN A 65 -5.78 -24.07 -41.44
N ALA A 66 -5.31 -24.98 -42.25
CA ALA A 66 -6.02 -25.39 -43.46
C ALA A 66 -6.39 -26.88 -43.58
N GLU A 67 -6.11 -27.73 -42.61
CA GLU A 67 -6.61 -29.13 -42.64
C GLU A 67 -6.95 -29.62 -41.22
N ASP A 68 -8.20 -30.12 -41.05
CA ASP A 68 -8.79 -30.84 -39.92
C ASP A 68 -9.75 -30.06 -38.97
N LEU A 69 -10.89 -29.69 -39.57
CA LEU A 69 -12.15 -29.52 -38.84
C LEU A 69 -13.02 -30.80 -38.93
N ASN A 70 -12.45 -31.99 -38.78
CA ASN A 70 -13.26 -33.22 -38.69
C ASN A 70 -12.47 -34.38 -38.08
N GLN A 71 -12.12 -34.27 -36.80
CA GLN A 71 -11.86 -35.44 -35.95
C GLN A 71 -11.89 -35.01 -34.48
N ALA A 72 -12.99 -35.32 -33.83
CA ALA A 72 -13.16 -35.21 -32.37
C ALA A 72 -12.56 -36.46 -31.67
N GLU A 73 -11.32 -36.80 -31.98
CA GLU A 73 -10.51 -37.80 -31.29
C GLU A 73 -9.07 -37.25 -31.31
N ASP A 74 -8.60 -36.72 -30.21
CA ASP A 74 -7.19 -36.63 -29.80
C ASP A 74 -6.79 -35.38 -29.03
N THR A 75 -7.68 -34.83 -28.22
CA THR A 75 -7.25 -33.81 -27.22
C THR A 75 -6.34 -34.42 -26.14
N THR A 76 -6.46 -35.73 -25.90
CA THR A 76 -5.63 -36.47 -24.93
C THR A 76 -4.19 -36.62 -25.40
N ASP A 77 -3.97 -36.82 -26.70
CA ASP A 77 -2.64 -36.99 -27.29
C ASP A 77 -1.89 -35.63 -27.43
N ALA A 78 -2.60 -34.55 -27.72
CA ALA A 78 -2.03 -33.19 -27.70
C ALA A 78 -1.58 -32.77 -26.31
N ILE A 79 -2.36 -33.08 -25.29
CA ILE A 79 -2.01 -32.81 -23.89
C ILE A 79 -0.84 -33.71 -23.44
N ALA A 80 -0.77 -34.96 -23.89
CA ALA A 80 0.35 -35.86 -23.62
C ALA A 80 1.65 -35.34 -24.26
N ARG A 81 1.58 -34.85 -25.51
CA ARG A 81 2.74 -34.22 -26.20
C ARG A 81 3.21 -32.93 -25.55
N LEU A 82 2.28 -32.10 -25.10
CA LEU A 82 2.62 -30.89 -24.35
C LEU A 82 3.27 -31.23 -23.00
N ARG A 83 2.78 -32.26 -22.31
CA ARG A 83 3.41 -32.71 -21.04
C ARG A 83 4.79 -33.32 -21.27
N SER A 84 4.99 -34.09 -22.32
CA SER A 84 6.30 -34.66 -22.63
C SER A 84 7.29 -33.58 -23.06
N ALA A 85 6.86 -32.57 -23.83
CA ALA A 85 7.70 -31.42 -24.17
C ALA A 85 8.07 -30.58 -22.96
N ALA A 86 7.13 -30.36 -22.04
CA ALA A 86 7.38 -29.68 -20.77
C ALA A 86 8.31 -30.46 -19.84
N GLN A 87 8.20 -31.80 -19.83
CA GLN A 87 9.11 -32.68 -19.08
C GLN A 87 10.50 -32.76 -19.69
N ALA A 88 10.63 -32.74 -21.02
CA ALA A 88 11.92 -32.67 -21.70
C ALA A 88 12.62 -31.32 -21.44
N ALA A 89 11.89 -30.21 -21.50
CA ALA A 89 12.42 -28.90 -21.16
C ALA A 89 12.82 -28.77 -19.67
N ALA A 90 12.09 -29.44 -18.77
CA ALA A 90 12.46 -29.51 -17.35
C ALA A 90 13.64 -30.46 -17.09
N GLY A 91 13.79 -31.51 -17.90
CA GLY A 91 14.92 -32.46 -17.83
C GLY A 91 16.26 -31.86 -18.26
N ASP A 92 16.25 -31.06 -19.30
CA ASP A 92 17.47 -30.32 -19.75
C ASP A 92 17.91 -29.27 -18.73
N ALA A 93 16.95 -28.64 -18.02
CA ALA A 93 17.26 -27.70 -16.94
C ALA A 93 17.85 -28.40 -15.70
N ALA A 94 17.59 -29.70 -15.50
CA ALA A 94 18.14 -30.48 -14.38
C ALA A 94 19.52 -31.10 -14.71
N ALA A 95 19.88 -31.26 -15.97
CA ALA A 95 21.17 -31.81 -16.37
C ALA A 95 22.35 -30.82 -16.28
N ASP A 96 22.07 -29.51 -16.31
CA ASP A 96 23.10 -28.46 -16.20
C ASP A 96 23.50 -28.12 -14.76
N THR A 97 22.92 -28.79 -13.74
CA THR A 97 23.18 -28.51 -12.32
C THR A 97 24.34 -29.32 -11.71
N VAL A 98 25.10 -30.10 -12.47
CA VAL A 98 26.23 -30.87 -11.97
C VAL A 98 27.54 -30.44 -12.64
N ALA A 99 27.86 -29.15 -12.60
CA ALA A 99 29.24 -28.67 -12.82
C ALA A 99 29.64 -27.81 -11.60
N GLN A 100 30.44 -28.41 -10.75
CA GLN A 100 31.11 -27.75 -9.62
C GLN A 100 32.01 -26.61 -10.10
N GLY A 101 31.90 -25.47 -9.46
CA GLY A 101 32.92 -24.45 -9.51
C GLY A 101 32.42 -23.08 -9.11
N SER A 102 32.92 -22.61 -7.97
CA SER A 102 32.91 -21.24 -7.45
C SER A 102 31.55 -20.60 -7.20
N GLN A 103 31.34 -20.24 -5.96
CA GLN A 103 30.29 -19.36 -5.48
C GLN A 103 30.48 -17.94 -6.07
N ASP A 104 30.15 -17.77 -7.35
CA ASP A 104 29.88 -16.46 -7.88
C ASP A 104 28.50 -16.03 -7.37
N PHE A 105 28.47 -15.05 -6.50
CA PHE A 105 27.28 -14.45 -5.90
C PHE A 105 26.30 -13.86 -6.95
N VAL A 106 26.72 -13.76 -8.17
CA VAL A 106 25.90 -13.37 -9.32
C VAL A 106 25.55 -14.62 -10.11
N GLY A 107 24.47 -15.30 -9.69
CA GLY A 107 24.00 -16.53 -10.30
C GLY A 107 23.62 -16.40 -11.76
N ARG A 108 24.56 -16.71 -12.64
CA ARG A 108 24.32 -16.90 -14.08
C ARG A 108 23.42 -18.10 -14.40
N ALA A 109 23.15 -18.96 -13.43
CA ALA A 109 22.34 -20.17 -13.59
C ALA A 109 20.84 -19.99 -13.23
N ARG A 110 20.42 -18.82 -12.75
CA ARG A 110 18.99 -18.55 -12.58
C ARG A 110 18.41 -18.16 -13.94
N SER A 111 17.34 -18.84 -14.34
CA SER A 111 16.56 -18.41 -15.49
C SER A 111 16.21 -16.92 -15.30
N LEU A 112 16.35 -16.12 -16.35
CA LEU A 112 16.03 -14.69 -16.32
C LEU A 112 14.60 -14.41 -15.76
N GLN A 113 13.68 -15.37 -15.93
CA GLN A 113 12.35 -15.34 -15.35
C GLN A 113 12.31 -15.41 -13.81
N ALA A 114 13.25 -16.13 -13.17
CA ALA A 114 13.31 -16.21 -11.72
C ALA A 114 13.87 -14.92 -11.07
N LEU A 115 14.57 -14.10 -11.86
CA LEU A 115 15.14 -12.82 -11.43
C LEU A 115 14.26 -11.63 -11.80
N ASN A 116 13.28 -11.79 -12.68
CA ASN A 116 12.36 -10.71 -13.01
C ASN A 116 11.43 -10.45 -11.83
N PRO A 117 11.35 -9.22 -11.33
CA PRO A 117 10.36 -8.88 -10.29
C PRO A 117 8.94 -9.11 -10.83
N GLU A 118 8.06 -9.60 -10.00
CA GLU A 118 6.64 -9.51 -10.25
C GLU A 118 6.27 -8.03 -10.25
N ILE A 119 5.67 -7.55 -11.33
CA ILE A 119 5.27 -6.16 -11.50
C ILE A 119 3.76 -6.11 -11.54
N SER A 120 3.17 -5.23 -10.74
CA SER A 120 1.75 -4.92 -10.79
C SER A 120 1.52 -3.42 -10.80
N LEU A 121 0.37 -3.00 -11.34
CA LEU A 121 -0.13 -1.65 -11.29
C LEU A 121 -1.55 -1.65 -10.74
N ASN A 122 -1.79 -0.80 -9.76
CA ASN A 122 -3.12 -0.51 -9.25
C ASN A 122 -3.49 0.90 -9.62
N GLY A 123 -4.73 1.11 -10.03
CA GLY A 123 -5.29 2.42 -10.27
C GLY A 123 -6.54 2.63 -9.46
N ASP A 124 -6.67 3.81 -8.89
CA ASP A 124 -7.78 4.22 -8.06
C ASP A 124 -8.26 5.61 -8.48
N LEU A 125 -9.47 5.65 -8.98
CA LEU A 125 -10.10 6.87 -9.50
C LEU A 125 -11.45 7.05 -8.83
N TYR A 126 -11.80 8.29 -8.50
CA TYR A 126 -13.13 8.57 -7.98
C TYR A 126 -13.69 9.90 -8.49
N GLY A 127 -15.02 9.98 -8.51
CA GLY A 127 -15.76 11.21 -8.64
C GLY A 127 -16.57 11.47 -7.39
N SER A 128 -16.61 12.72 -6.92
CA SER A 128 -17.34 13.09 -5.71
C SER A 128 -18.19 14.32 -5.89
N ILE A 129 -19.27 14.39 -5.12
CA ILE A 129 -20.17 15.53 -5.01
C ILE A 129 -20.34 15.88 -3.54
N HIS A 130 -20.03 17.12 -3.18
CA HIS A 130 -20.08 17.62 -1.81
C HIS A 130 -21.30 18.54 -1.60
N SER A 131 -21.88 18.50 -0.41
CA SER A 131 -23.05 19.33 -0.05
C SER A 131 -22.73 20.82 0.07
N ASP A 132 -21.53 21.15 0.49
CA ASP A 132 -21.06 22.50 0.76
C ASP A 132 -20.29 23.13 -0.40
N ASN A 133 -19.79 22.34 -1.32
CA ASN A 133 -19.19 22.81 -2.56
C ASN A 133 -19.47 21.87 -3.75
N PRO A 134 -20.68 21.88 -4.33
CA PRO A 134 -21.05 20.97 -5.42
C PRO A 134 -20.28 21.19 -6.72
N ARG A 135 -19.44 22.23 -6.80
CA ARG A 135 -18.63 22.55 -8.00
C ARG A 135 -17.17 22.15 -7.86
N SER A 136 -16.75 21.71 -6.67
CA SER A 136 -15.38 21.26 -6.45
C SER A 136 -15.21 19.81 -6.88
N GLU A 137 -14.15 19.55 -7.59
CA GLU A 137 -13.47 18.25 -7.75
C GLU A 137 -14.36 17.06 -8.08
N ASN A 138 -14.87 17.03 -9.30
CA ASN A 138 -15.82 16.00 -9.72
C ASN A 138 -15.16 14.69 -10.14
N PHE A 139 -13.86 14.68 -10.49
CA PHE A 139 -13.17 13.48 -10.96
C PHE A 139 -11.67 13.55 -10.64
N ILE A 140 -11.17 12.58 -9.87
CA ILE A 140 -9.80 12.59 -9.34
C ILE A 140 -9.15 11.24 -9.60
N PRO A 141 -7.99 11.19 -10.29
CA PRO A 141 -7.13 10.03 -10.33
C PRO A 141 -6.31 9.97 -9.04
N ARG A 142 -6.90 9.43 -7.97
CA ARG A 142 -6.33 9.50 -6.62
C ARG A 142 -4.96 8.87 -6.52
N GLU A 143 -4.78 7.68 -7.14
CA GLU A 143 -3.57 6.90 -6.95
C GLU A 143 -3.31 6.00 -8.16
N PHE A 144 -2.05 5.95 -8.57
CA PHE A 144 -1.50 4.89 -9.41
C PHE A 144 -0.28 4.30 -8.70
N GLU A 145 -0.38 3.07 -8.23
CA GLU A 145 0.68 2.38 -7.52
C GLU A 145 1.34 1.33 -8.39
N PHE A 146 2.66 1.35 -8.42
CA PHE A 146 3.51 0.35 -9.06
C PHE A 146 4.17 -0.50 -7.98
N ALA A 147 3.91 -1.80 -7.98
CA ALA A 147 4.54 -2.74 -7.08
C ALA A 147 5.58 -3.60 -7.80
N PHE A 148 6.74 -3.74 -7.18
CA PHE A 148 7.84 -4.60 -7.61
C PHE A 148 8.17 -5.56 -6.49
N VAL A 149 7.96 -6.85 -6.71
CA VAL A 149 8.21 -7.89 -5.71
C VAL A 149 9.13 -8.94 -6.30
N SER A 150 10.23 -9.26 -5.62
CA SER A 150 11.17 -10.28 -6.08
C SER A 150 11.75 -11.08 -4.92
N ALA A 151 11.87 -12.39 -5.09
CA ALA A 151 12.74 -13.19 -4.26
C ALA A 151 14.19 -12.89 -4.63
N LEU A 152 15.00 -12.48 -3.65
CA LEU A 152 16.44 -12.23 -3.83
C LEU A 152 17.21 -13.55 -3.76
N ASP A 153 16.81 -14.42 -2.84
CA ASP A 153 17.35 -15.73 -2.61
C ASP A 153 16.28 -16.61 -1.90
N PRO A 154 16.54 -17.86 -1.49
CA PRO A 154 15.56 -18.69 -0.79
C PRO A 154 15.11 -18.16 0.58
N TYR A 155 15.83 -17.19 1.15
CA TYR A 155 15.61 -16.69 2.52
C TYR A 155 15.10 -15.26 2.56
N ALA A 156 15.32 -14.50 1.49
CA ALA A 156 15.05 -13.06 1.44
C ALA A 156 14.24 -12.67 0.21
N ARG A 157 13.37 -11.69 0.38
CA ARG A 157 12.62 -11.03 -0.70
C ARG A 157 12.73 -9.52 -0.58
N ALA A 158 12.64 -8.82 -1.69
CA ALA A 158 12.51 -7.37 -1.74
C ALA A 158 11.14 -6.98 -2.25
N LYS A 159 10.60 -5.90 -1.68
CA LYS A 159 9.38 -5.24 -2.16
C LYS A 159 9.63 -3.75 -2.27
N VAL A 160 9.11 -3.15 -3.35
CA VAL A 160 9.12 -1.70 -3.56
C VAL A 160 7.75 -1.30 -4.11
N PHE A 161 7.13 -0.31 -3.47
CA PHE A 161 5.88 0.30 -3.90
C PHE A 161 6.13 1.78 -4.20
N LEU A 162 5.83 2.18 -5.44
CA LEU A 162 5.94 3.54 -5.93
C LEU A 162 4.53 4.03 -6.25
N ALA A 163 4.09 5.10 -5.62
CA ALA A 163 2.80 5.70 -5.92
C ALA A 163 2.95 7.05 -6.60
N VAL A 164 2.02 7.33 -7.49
CA VAL A 164 1.67 8.66 -7.97
C VAL A 164 0.33 8.98 -7.38
N GLU A 165 0.28 9.88 -6.41
CA GLU A 165 -0.93 10.24 -5.67
C GLU A 165 -1.34 11.68 -5.98
N GLU A 166 -2.63 11.91 -6.09
CA GLU A 166 -3.22 13.24 -6.13
C GLU A 166 -4.03 13.51 -4.85
N ASP A 167 -3.52 14.43 -4.08
CA ASP A 167 -3.98 14.75 -2.73
C ASP A 167 -5.15 15.73 -2.72
N ARG A 168 -6.22 15.40 -3.45
CA ARG A 168 -7.43 16.21 -3.54
C ARG A 168 -8.64 15.47 -2.94
N GLY A 169 -9.62 16.23 -2.46
CA GLY A 169 -10.87 15.68 -1.92
C GLY A 169 -10.73 15.01 -0.56
N ARG A 170 -9.83 15.51 0.27
CA ARG A 170 -9.58 15.05 1.64
C ARG A 170 -10.76 15.33 2.56
N ILE A 171 -10.92 14.47 3.57
CA ILE A 171 -11.85 14.70 4.67
C ILE A 171 -11.15 15.58 5.70
N GLU A 172 -11.62 16.81 5.88
CA GLU A 172 -11.24 17.67 7.00
C GLU A 172 -11.99 17.19 8.25
N VAL A 173 -11.29 16.50 9.16
CA VAL A 173 -11.89 15.95 10.37
C VAL A 173 -12.29 17.06 11.33
N PHE A 174 -11.40 18.02 11.55
CA PHE A 174 -11.64 19.21 12.39
C PHE A 174 -11.38 20.48 11.58
N PRO A 175 -12.21 21.54 11.76
CA PRO A 175 -12.01 22.81 11.06
C PRO A 175 -10.66 23.45 11.38
N GLY A 176 -9.95 23.92 10.35
CA GLY A 176 -8.71 24.65 10.51
C GLY A 176 -7.46 23.76 10.51
N ASP A 177 -7.56 22.52 10.16
CA ASP A 177 -6.40 21.66 9.93
C ASP A 177 -5.48 22.30 8.86
N PRO A 178 -4.23 22.69 9.22
CA PRO A 178 -3.36 23.45 8.34
C PRO A 178 -2.80 22.65 7.15
N ARG A 179 -3.14 21.38 7.03
CA ARG A 179 -2.67 20.52 5.97
C ARG A 179 -3.32 20.90 4.65
N GLU A 180 -2.61 21.69 3.85
CA GLU A 180 -3.02 22.05 2.51
C GLU A 180 -2.97 20.81 1.59
N ALA A 181 -3.97 20.65 0.73
CA ALA A 181 -3.94 19.66 -0.32
C ALA A 181 -2.73 19.90 -1.23
N SER A 182 -1.75 19.02 -1.22
CA SER A 182 -0.64 19.08 -2.15
C SER A 182 -1.11 18.58 -3.52
N GLY A 183 -0.53 19.12 -4.61
CA GLY A 183 -0.77 18.58 -5.95
C GLY A 183 -0.26 17.16 -6.10
N ALA A 184 -0.33 16.62 -7.32
CA ALA A 184 0.16 15.27 -7.61
C ALA A 184 1.62 15.09 -7.13
N ALA A 185 1.86 14.07 -6.33
CA ALA A 185 3.16 13.71 -5.79
C ALA A 185 3.56 12.31 -6.24
N VAL A 186 4.86 12.11 -6.46
CA VAL A 186 5.45 10.79 -6.70
C VAL A 186 6.28 10.42 -5.48
N GLY A 187 5.98 9.28 -4.89
CA GLY A 187 6.65 8.85 -3.68
C GLY A 187 6.97 7.36 -3.64
N VAL A 188 7.91 7.01 -2.77
CA VAL A 188 8.12 5.62 -2.34
C VAL A 188 7.26 5.42 -1.10
N GLU A 189 6.17 4.65 -1.23
CA GLU A 189 5.33 4.30 -0.09
C GLU A 189 6.04 3.29 0.80
N GLU A 190 6.50 2.18 0.20
CA GLU A 190 7.29 1.17 0.87
C GLU A 190 8.49 0.74 0.03
N GLY A 191 9.59 0.39 0.67
CA GLY A 191 10.79 -0.15 0.04
C GLY A 191 11.65 -0.87 1.06
N TYR A 192 11.60 -2.22 1.06
CA TYR A 192 12.27 -3.01 2.08
C TYR A 192 12.75 -4.38 1.59
N VAL A 193 13.69 -4.92 2.34
CA VAL A 193 14.10 -6.33 2.26
C VAL A 193 13.54 -7.06 3.48
N GLU A 194 12.99 -8.25 3.25
CA GLU A 194 12.45 -9.10 4.31
C GLU A 194 13.10 -10.48 4.26
N TRP A 195 13.64 -10.92 5.39
CA TRP A 195 14.10 -12.29 5.64
C TRP A 195 12.94 -13.11 6.22
N VAL A 196 12.46 -14.08 5.45
CA VAL A 196 11.21 -14.81 5.73
C VAL A 196 11.41 -16.15 6.43
N ALA A 197 12.64 -16.65 6.49
CA ALA A 197 12.95 -18.00 6.98
C ALA A 197 14.03 -17.98 8.07
N LEU A 198 13.90 -17.11 9.05
CA LEU A 198 14.77 -17.12 10.22
C LEU A 198 14.39 -18.24 11.20
N PRO A 199 15.35 -18.79 11.95
CA PRO A 199 15.07 -19.82 12.95
C PRO A 199 14.03 -19.38 13.98
N GLY A 200 13.20 -20.30 14.45
CA GLY A 200 12.22 -20.05 15.52
C GLY A 200 10.95 -19.33 15.10
N GLY A 201 10.64 -19.27 13.81
CA GLY A 201 9.44 -18.57 13.30
C GLY A 201 9.61 -17.05 13.22
N LEU A 202 10.83 -16.57 13.21
CA LEU A 202 11.16 -15.15 13.12
C LEU A 202 11.20 -14.68 11.65
N ARG A 203 10.77 -13.44 11.43
CA ARG A 203 10.98 -12.67 10.19
C ARG A 203 11.61 -11.33 10.54
N LEU A 204 12.50 -10.84 9.70
CA LEU A 204 13.13 -9.53 9.85
C LEU A 204 12.86 -8.72 8.59
N LYS A 205 12.34 -7.50 8.74
CA LYS A 205 12.12 -6.53 7.67
C LYS A 205 13.00 -5.31 7.92
N VAL A 206 13.68 -4.81 6.90
CA VAL A 206 14.53 -3.61 6.98
C VAL A 206 14.29 -2.73 5.78
N GLY A 207 14.04 -1.46 6.01
CA GLY A 207 13.77 -0.44 4.99
C GLY A 207 12.63 0.48 5.40
N ARG A 208 11.91 0.98 4.40
CA ARG A 208 10.66 1.74 4.61
C ARG A 208 9.48 0.78 4.52
N PHE A 209 8.62 0.79 5.51
CA PHE A 209 7.42 -0.06 5.54
C PHE A 209 6.31 0.58 6.37
N SER A 210 5.08 0.24 6.03
CA SER A 210 3.91 0.58 6.84
C SER A 210 3.96 -0.22 8.14
N GLN A 211 4.03 0.51 9.27
CA GLN A 211 4.19 -0.10 10.59
C GLN A 211 2.97 -0.93 10.97
N GLN A 212 3.21 -1.93 11.82
CA GLN A 212 2.19 -2.84 12.33
C GLN A 212 1.32 -2.16 13.42
N PHE A 213 0.76 -0.99 13.14
CA PHE A 213 -0.20 -0.33 14.02
C PHE A 213 -1.61 -0.68 13.57
N GLY A 214 -2.09 -1.84 13.99
CA GLY A 214 -3.36 -2.39 13.54
C GLY A 214 -3.38 -2.84 12.07
N GLN A 215 -4.55 -3.34 11.64
CA GLN A 215 -4.72 -3.85 10.28
C GLN A 215 -4.83 -2.71 9.24
N LEU A 216 -5.59 -1.64 9.57
CA LEU A 216 -5.87 -0.57 8.60
C LEU A 216 -4.64 0.21 8.19
N ASN A 217 -3.63 0.31 9.07
CA ASN A 217 -2.40 1.05 8.75
C ASN A 217 -1.58 0.38 7.65
N ARG A 218 -1.67 -0.92 7.50
CA ARG A 218 -0.93 -1.69 6.49
C ARG A 218 -1.59 -1.70 5.11
N TRP A 219 -2.82 -1.21 5.01
CA TRP A 219 -3.53 -1.20 3.74
C TRP A 219 -3.20 0.07 2.96
N HIS A 220 -2.77 -0.11 1.71
CA HIS A 220 -2.63 0.98 0.76
C HIS A 220 -4.00 1.60 0.44
N SER A 221 -4.02 2.83 0.00
CA SER A 221 -5.24 3.61 -0.19
C SER A 221 -6.27 2.93 -1.10
N HIS A 222 -5.82 2.30 -2.19
CA HIS A 222 -6.69 1.58 -3.12
C HIS A 222 -7.26 0.27 -2.52
N ALA A 223 -6.63 -0.31 -1.49
CA ALA A 223 -7.11 -1.52 -0.81
C ALA A 223 -8.17 -1.24 0.25
N LEU A 224 -8.29 0.00 0.72
CA LEU A 224 -9.26 0.37 1.74
C LEU A 224 -10.70 0.01 1.33
N HIS A 225 -11.48 -0.42 2.32
CA HIS A 225 -12.90 -0.75 2.16
C HIS A 225 -13.78 0.50 1.97
N PHE A 226 -13.29 1.69 2.32
CA PHE A 226 -13.96 2.98 2.23
C PHE A 226 -13.05 4.00 1.52
N GLN A 227 -13.59 5.17 1.20
CA GLN A 227 -12.85 6.22 0.50
C GLN A 227 -11.67 6.74 1.31
N SER A 228 -11.85 6.89 2.62
CA SER A 228 -10.81 7.38 3.52
C SER A 228 -10.42 6.35 4.57
N ARG A 229 -9.31 6.58 5.26
CA ARG A 229 -8.99 5.91 6.53
C ARG A 229 -10.01 6.30 7.58
N SER A 230 -10.07 5.58 8.71
CA SER A 230 -10.99 5.89 9.81
C SER A 230 -10.68 7.26 10.42
N LEU A 231 -11.70 7.93 10.97
CA LEU A 231 -11.49 9.25 11.62
C LEU A 231 -10.42 9.22 12.72
N PRO A 232 -10.34 8.20 13.60
CA PRO A 232 -9.24 8.13 14.57
C PRO A 232 -7.86 8.04 13.90
N HIS A 233 -7.75 7.32 12.79
CA HIS A 233 -6.51 7.25 12.04
C HIS A 233 -6.14 8.62 11.45
N LEU A 234 -7.12 9.29 10.81
CA LEU A 234 -6.91 10.62 10.25
C LEU A 234 -6.52 11.66 11.30
N ALA A 235 -7.14 11.61 12.48
CA ALA A 235 -6.90 12.56 13.55
C ALA A 235 -5.55 12.34 14.25
N PHE A 236 -5.15 11.08 14.49
CA PHE A 236 -3.98 10.76 15.31
C PHE A 236 -2.72 10.42 14.51
N ILE A 237 -2.86 9.95 13.26
CA ILE A 237 -1.73 9.56 12.41
C ILE A 237 -1.66 10.44 11.15
N GLY A 238 -2.82 10.83 10.62
CA GLY A 238 -2.93 11.59 9.38
C GLY A 238 -3.45 10.74 8.22
N GLU A 239 -3.42 11.27 7.02
CA GLU A 239 -4.06 10.69 5.84
C GLU A 239 -3.32 9.49 5.26
N GLY A 240 -2.00 9.52 5.29
CA GLY A 240 -1.15 8.44 4.82
C GLY A 240 -1.13 7.25 5.78
N ALA A 241 -0.56 6.15 5.36
CA ALA A 241 -0.14 5.10 6.27
C ALA A 241 1.01 5.61 7.15
N LEU A 242 1.10 5.10 8.38
CA LEU A 242 2.28 5.30 9.22
C LEU A 242 3.42 4.47 8.65
N ALA A 243 4.02 4.96 7.57
CA ALA A 243 5.16 4.35 6.91
C ALA A 243 6.46 5.01 7.35
N GLN A 244 7.37 4.24 7.92
CA GLN A 244 8.62 4.74 8.47
C GLN A 244 9.83 3.90 8.06
N ASP A 245 11.04 4.49 8.17
CA ASP A 245 12.30 3.82 7.83
C ASP A 245 12.86 3.15 9.08
N GLY A 246 13.18 1.84 9.02
CA GLY A 246 13.71 1.15 10.17
C GLY A 246 13.79 -0.36 10.03
N ALA A 247 13.64 -1.06 11.15
CA ALA A 247 13.64 -2.50 11.24
C ALA A 247 12.41 -3.01 11.99
N SER A 248 11.85 -4.12 11.54
CA SER A 248 10.72 -4.82 12.15
C SER A 248 11.09 -6.29 12.35
N VAL A 249 10.91 -6.78 13.55
CA VAL A 249 11.02 -8.20 13.89
C VAL A 249 9.63 -8.73 14.16
N HIS A 250 9.22 -9.70 13.38
CA HIS A 250 7.95 -10.40 13.53
C HIS A 250 8.22 -11.83 14.00
N TRP A 251 7.45 -12.29 14.96
CA TRP A 251 7.54 -13.61 15.54
C TRP A 251 6.19 -14.32 15.55
N LEU A 252 6.11 -15.41 14.82
CA LEU A 252 5.00 -16.35 14.95
C LEU A 252 5.30 -17.24 16.15
N LEU A 253 4.54 -17.06 17.22
CA LEU A 253 4.71 -17.77 18.49
C LEU A 253 4.39 -19.27 18.30
N PRO A 254 5.23 -20.19 18.76
CA PRO A 254 4.96 -21.63 18.71
C PRO A 254 3.88 -21.98 19.74
N THR A 255 2.64 -21.92 19.32
CA THR A 255 1.48 -22.26 20.15
C THR A 255 0.86 -23.58 19.70
N GLY A 256 0.03 -24.18 20.59
CA GLY A 256 -0.69 -25.40 20.26
C GLY A 256 -1.84 -25.18 19.26
N GLU A 257 -2.70 -26.17 19.09
CA GLU A 257 -3.75 -26.25 18.08
C GLU A 257 -4.88 -25.19 18.20
N SER A 258 -4.89 -24.36 19.26
CA SER A 258 -6.02 -23.50 19.60
C SER A 258 -6.04 -22.12 18.93
N GLY A 259 -5.03 -21.76 18.15
CA GLY A 259 -4.95 -20.45 17.47
C GLY A 259 -3.54 -20.10 17.00
N ALA A 260 -3.40 -19.01 16.26
CA ALA A 260 -2.12 -18.44 15.88
C ALA A 260 -1.91 -17.13 16.65
N TYR A 261 -0.72 -16.94 17.20
CA TYR A 261 -0.36 -15.74 17.95
C TYR A 261 0.91 -15.16 17.37
N GLU A 262 0.90 -13.86 17.16
CA GLU A 262 2.01 -13.14 16.54
C GLU A 262 2.42 -11.96 17.42
N ALA A 263 3.71 -11.69 17.46
CA ALA A 263 4.26 -10.50 18.09
C ALA A 263 5.18 -9.79 17.11
N THR A 264 5.05 -8.46 17.03
CA THR A 264 5.91 -7.63 16.21
C THR A 264 6.51 -6.52 17.06
N VAL A 265 7.81 -6.28 16.88
CA VAL A 265 8.52 -5.16 17.50
C VAL A 265 9.22 -4.40 16.38
N GLU A 266 9.05 -3.09 16.36
CA GLU A 266 9.62 -2.22 15.33
C GLU A 266 10.41 -1.08 15.97
N LEU A 267 11.55 -0.78 15.36
CA LEU A 267 12.41 0.33 15.68
C LEU A 267 12.56 1.16 14.41
N THR A 268 12.03 2.38 14.43
CA THR A 268 11.96 3.22 13.24
C THR A 268 12.41 4.65 13.53
N ARG A 269 12.80 5.36 12.48
CA ARG A 269 13.03 6.80 12.53
C ARG A 269 11.68 7.52 12.44
N SER A 270 11.41 8.40 13.41
CA SER A 270 10.21 9.23 13.44
C SER A 270 10.15 10.15 12.22
N ARG A 271 9.12 9.99 11.38
CA ARG A 271 8.91 10.77 10.15
C ARG A 271 7.49 11.30 10.00
N ASN A 272 6.55 10.76 10.75
CA ASN A 272 5.16 11.20 10.69
C ASN A 272 5.03 12.53 11.44
N GLU A 273 4.68 13.59 10.71
CA GLU A 273 4.59 14.94 11.26
C GLU A 273 3.47 15.10 12.28
N VAL A 274 2.36 14.36 12.14
CA VAL A 274 1.24 14.41 13.08
C VAL A 274 1.63 13.82 14.44
N LEU A 275 2.37 12.69 14.42
CA LEU A 275 2.78 11.99 15.64
C LEU A 275 4.06 12.55 16.27
N PHE A 276 4.98 13.07 15.47
CA PHE A 276 6.33 13.36 15.91
C PHE A 276 6.78 14.79 15.61
N GLY A 277 5.99 15.58 14.87
CA GLY A 277 6.37 16.93 14.47
C GLY A 277 7.69 16.94 13.71
N GLU A 278 8.62 17.79 14.14
CA GLU A 278 9.98 17.89 13.58
C GLU A 278 10.99 16.94 14.26
N ALA A 279 10.55 16.00 15.11
CA ALA A 279 11.44 15.06 15.75
C ALA A 279 12.08 14.10 14.75
N HIS A 280 13.39 13.92 14.86
CA HIS A 280 14.17 12.97 14.07
C HIS A 280 14.73 11.83 14.93
N SER A 281 14.11 11.60 16.09
CA SER A 281 14.45 10.53 17.03
C SER A 281 13.97 9.16 16.55
N LEU A 282 14.25 8.16 17.36
CA LEU A 282 13.70 6.81 17.14
C LEU A 282 12.32 6.70 17.76
N SER A 283 11.44 5.94 17.10
CA SER A 283 10.15 5.51 17.62
C SER A 283 10.13 3.98 17.75
N TYR A 284 9.33 3.49 18.69
CA TYR A 284 9.22 2.09 19.07
C TYR A 284 7.78 1.65 18.97
N LEU A 285 7.52 0.59 18.25
CA LEU A 285 6.19 0.01 18.16
C LEU A 285 6.22 -1.45 18.60
N GLY A 286 5.25 -1.83 19.43
CA GLY A 286 4.92 -3.19 19.77
C GLY A 286 3.52 -3.53 19.29
N HIS A 287 3.36 -4.68 18.65
CA HIS A 287 2.06 -5.20 18.24
C HIS A 287 1.94 -6.66 18.60
N MET A 288 0.77 -7.04 19.08
CA MET A 288 0.42 -8.45 19.33
C MET A 288 -0.89 -8.76 18.60
N ASN A 289 -0.92 -9.88 17.94
CA ASN A 289 -2.09 -10.38 17.24
C ASN A 289 -2.44 -11.79 17.69
N ALA A 290 -3.72 -12.08 17.80
CA ALA A 290 -4.24 -13.39 18.15
C ALA A 290 -5.39 -13.75 17.20
N PHE A 291 -5.23 -14.84 16.48
CA PHE A 291 -6.18 -15.38 15.53
C PHE A 291 -6.75 -16.70 15.99
N TRP A 292 -8.06 -16.84 15.92
CA TRP A 292 -8.77 -18.09 16.21
C TRP A 292 -9.74 -18.45 15.08
N GLN A 293 -9.70 -19.69 14.65
CA GLN A 293 -10.76 -20.28 13.86
C GLN A 293 -11.82 -20.86 14.82
N LEU A 294 -12.91 -20.11 15.04
CA LEU A 294 -13.99 -20.51 15.96
C LEU A 294 -14.84 -21.65 15.40
N SER A 295 -14.94 -21.73 14.06
CA SER A 295 -15.60 -22.80 13.34
C SER A 295 -15.06 -22.88 11.91
N PRO A 296 -15.39 -23.90 11.09
CA PRO A 296 -15.01 -23.94 9.69
C PRO A 296 -15.50 -22.75 8.84
N SER A 297 -16.44 -21.96 9.39
CA SER A 297 -17.02 -20.81 8.71
C SER A 297 -16.70 -19.47 9.39
N THR A 298 -16.00 -19.47 10.53
CA THR A 298 -15.93 -18.28 11.39
C THR A 298 -14.54 -18.11 11.95
N ASP A 299 -13.96 -16.96 11.70
CA ASP A 299 -12.67 -16.55 12.21
C ASP A 299 -12.79 -15.29 13.05
N LEU A 300 -11.98 -15.20 14.09
CA LEU A 300 -11.84 -14.04 14.97
C LEU A 300 -10.36 -13.67 15.07
N ASP A 301 -10.09 -12.40 14.90
CA ASP A 301 -8.78 -11.80 15.03
C ASP A 301 -8.84 -10.64 16.02
N LEU A 302 -7.87 -10.57 16.95
CA LEU A 302 -7.73 -9.49 17.93
C LEU A 302 -6.30 -8.95 17.90
N GLY A 303 -6.16 -7.63 17.75
CA GLY A 303 -4.88 -6.94 17.72
C GLY A 303 -4.74 -5.92 18.84
N LEU A 304 -3.53 -5.78 19.37
CA LEU A 304 -3.14 -4.73 20.32
C LEU A 304 -1.87 -4.06 19.82
N SER A 305 -1.84 -2.73 19.80
CA SER A 305 -0.70 -1.93 19.36
C SER A 305 -0.33 -0.87 20.39
N ALA A 306 0.96 -0.62 20.54
CA ALA A 306 1.48 0.48 21.34
C ALA A 306 2.67 1.12 20.62
N LEU A 307 2.60 2.42 20.37
CA LEU A 307 3.63 3.23 19.72
C LEU A 307 4.13 4.28 20.70
N PHE A 308 5.44 4.44 20.76
CA PHE A 308 6.13 5.40 21.61
C PHE A 308 7.14 6.20 20.77
N GLY A 309 7.20 7.49 20.96
CA GLY A 309 8.18 8.36 20.32
C GLY A 309 8.11 9.76 20.92
N ASP A 310 9.02 10.62 20.47
CA ASP A 310 9.04 12.01 20.91
C ASP A 310 8.36 12.89 19.85
N TYR A 311 7.53 13.80 20.28
CA TYR A 311 7.06 14.91 19.48
C TYR A 311 7.94 16.13 19.68
N GLN A 312 8.26 16.86 18.64
CA GLN A 312 9.03 18.09 18.70
C GLN A 312 8.40 19.16 17.83
N ASP A 313 8.23 20.33 18.39
CA ASP A 313 7.83 21.55 17.68
C ASP A 313 8.69 22.73 18.14
N VAL A 314 8.27 23.96 17.81
CA VAL A 314 8.94 25.20 18.20
C VAL A 314 8.91 25.48 19.73
N ASP A 315 7.96 24.86 20.43
CA ASP A 315 7.72 25.07 21.86
C ASP A 315 8.48 24.05 22.73
N GLY A 316 8.95 22.95 22.15
CA GLY A 316 9.76 21.97 22.86
C GLY A 316 9.63 20.54 22.38
N ARG A 317 10.11 19.62 23.20
CA ARG A 317 10.06 18.17 22.97
C ARG A 317 9.36 17.50 24.14
N TYR A 318 8.48 16.55 23.84
CA TYR A 318 7.74 15.76 24.83
C TYR A 318 7.44 14.35 24.31
N ASP A 319 7.18 13.42 25.21
CA ASP A 319 6.81 12.07 24.87
C ASP A 319 5.41 12.04 24.23
N ASN A 320 5.27 11.31 23.14
CA ASN A 320 3.98 11.02 22.52
C ASN A 320 3.75 9.50 22.46
N ARG A 321 2.55 9.09 22.80
CA ARG A 321 2.13 7.68 22.88
C ARG A 321 0.84 7.49 22.13
N LEU A 322 0.76 6.39 21.39
CA LEU A 322 -0.46 6.00 20.71
C LEU A 322 -0.74 4.53 20.98
N PHE A 323 -1.92 4.24 21.48
CA PHE A 323 -2.38 2.87 21.75
C PHE A 323 -3.53 2.51 20.84
N GLY A 324 -3.61 1.24 20.44
CA GLY A 324 -4.68 0.71 19.60
C GLY A 324 -5.09 -0.67 20.05
N ALA A 325 -6.40 -0.93 20.00
CA ALA A 325 -6.96 -2.27 20.09
C ALA A 325 -7.97 -2.47 18.97
N GLU A 326 -7.94 -3.62 18.32
CA GLU A 326 -8.78 -3.89 17.17
C GLU A 326 -9.29 -5.32 17.13
N MET A 327 -10.35 -5.52 16.37
CA MET A 327 -11.01 -6.79 16.19
C MET A 327 -11.42 -6.95 14.72
N ALA A 328 -11.27 -8.18 14.20
CA ALA A 328 -11.90 -8.58 12.95
C ALA A 328 -12.65 -9.91 13.15
N PHE A 329 -13.89 -9.92 12.72
CA PHE A 329 -14.76 -11.10 12.70
C PHE A 329 -15.13 -11.39 11.25
N ASN A 330 -14.84 -12.60 10.78
CA ASN A 330 -15.17 -13.03 9.44
C ASN A 330 -16.08 -14.26 9.53
N TRP A 331 -17.19 -14.22 8.83
CA TRP A 331 -18.05 -15.36 8.62
C TRP A 331 -18.23 -15.64 7.14
N ALA A 332 -17.77 -16.80 6.70
CA ALA A 332 -17.85 -17.24 5.30
C ALA A 332 -18.05 -18.74 5.22
N PRO A 333 -19.26 -19.24 4.97
CA PRO A 333 -19.52 -20.69 4.91
C PRO A 333 -18.76 -21.31 3.74
N PRO A 334 -17.93 -22.35 3.93
CA PRO A 334 -16.97 -22.87 2.94
C PRO A 334 -17.60 -23.25 1.59
N GLN A 335 -18.81 -23.76 1.60
CA GLN A 335 -19.53 -24.17 0.37
C GLN A 335 -20.26 -23.01 -0.32
N GLN A 336 -20.38 -21.85 0.30
CA GLN A 336 -21.11 -20.68 -0.18
C GLN A 336 -20.32 -19.38 -0.03
N SER A 337 -19.04 -19.41 0.29
CA SER A 337 -18.19 -18.24 0.53
C SER A 337 -18.11 -17.27 -0.67
N LEU A 338 -18.34 -17.76 -1.89
CA LEU A 338 -18.46 -16.92 -3.08
C LEU A 338 -19.72 -16.04 -3.08
N TYR A 339 -20.80 -16.47 -2.40
CA TYR A 339 -22.12 -15.82 -2.46
C TYR A 339 -22.55 -15.20 -1.15
N ARG A 340 -21.99 -15.65 -0.03
CA ARG A 340 -22.36 -15.23 1.32
C ARG A 340 -21.13 -15.04 2.19
N GLY A 341 -21.14 -13.97 2.94
CA GLY A 341 -20.12 -13.67 3.92
C GLY A 341 -20.48 -12.42 4.69
N ILE A 342 -19.98 -12.34 5.90
CA ILE A 342 -20.08 -11.16 6.76
C ILE A 342 -18.68 -10.87 7.28
N VAL A 343 -18.26 -9.63 7.16
CA VAL A 343 -17.03 -9.11 7.75
C VAL A 343 -17.41 -7.99 8.68
N VAL A 344 -16.96 -8.05 9.91
CA VAL A 344 -17.08 -6.96 10.88
C VAL A 344 -15.70 -6.65 11.41
N ARG A 345 -15.30 -5.39 11.33
CA ARG A 345 -14.02 -4.91 11.86
C ARG A 345 -14.26 -3.68 12.70
N GLY A 346 -13.42 -3.47 13.68
CA GLY A 346 -13.50 -2.26 14.49
C GLY A 346 -12.30 -2.15 15.41
N GLY A 347 -12.12 -0.95 15.93
CA GLY A 347 -11.04 -0.69 16.86
C GLY A 347 -11.22 0.58 17.64
N VAL A 348 -10.41 0.71 18.67
CA VAL A 348 -10.28 1.91 19.48
C VAL A 348 -8.83 2.38 19.40
N MET A 349 -8.64 3.69 19.41
CA MET A 349 -7.33 4.33 19.46
C MET A 349 -7.32 5.35 20.60
N LEU A 350 -6.21 5.44 21.31
CA LEU A 350 -5.96 6.41 22.37
C LEU A 350 -4.66 7.12 22.08
N SER A 351 -4.73 8.44 21.85
CA SER A 351 -3.59 9.33 21.79
C SER A 351 -3.34 9.89 23.19
N ASP A 352 -2.14 9.71 23.72
CA ASP A 352 -1.74 10.07 25.08
C ASP A 352 -0.41 10.83 25.07
N PRO A 353 -0.40 12.11 24.67
CA PRO A 353 0.79 12.95 24.73
C PRO A 353 1.13 13.32 26.17
N GLU A 354 2.43 13.44 26.48
CA GLU A 354 2.86 13.95 27.79
C GLU A 354 2.41 15.39 28.00
N ALA A 355 1.94 15.69 29.20
CA ALA A 355 1.54 17.04 29.59
C ALA A 355 2.75 17.99 29.62
N VAL A 356 2.86 18.91 28.69
CA VAL A 356 3.87 19.98 28.66
C VAL A 356 3.18 21.33 28.90
N ARG A 357 3.47 21.94 30.05
CA ARG A 357 3.19 23.33 30.45
C ARG A 357 2.19 24.11 29.57
N GLY A 358 0.93 23.63 29.52
CA GLY A 358 -0.20 24.42 29.02
C GLY A 358 -0.59 24.22 27.54
N LEU A 359 0.05 23.29 26.81
CA LEU A 359 -0.21 23.04 25.39
C LEU A 359 -0.30 21.58 25.08
N ARG A 360 -1.00 20.75 25.34
CA ARG A 360 -1.20 19.31 25.17
C ARG A 360 -0.92 18.53 26.46
N GLY A 361 -1.58 17.46 26.67
CA GLY A 361 -1.51 16.64 27.86
C GLY A 361 -2.86 16.04 28.20
N GLU A 362 -3.87 16.36 27.42
CA GLU A 362 -5.15 15.68 27.49
C GLU A 362 -5.15 14.52 26.52
N SER A 363 -5.48 13.32 27.02
CA SER A 363 -5.63 12.16 26.17
C SER A 363 -6.89 12.30 25.33
N ALA A 364 -6.79 11.97 24.05
CA ALA A 364 -7.94 11.90 23.12
C ALA A 364 -8.10 10.49 22.59
N TRP A 365 -9.32 10.04 22.44
CA TRP A 365 -9.59 8.70 21.94
C TRP A 365 -10.64 8.68 20.84
N GLY A 366 -10.68 7.59 20.11
CA GLY A 366 -11.65 7.41 19.06
C GLY A 366 -11.95 5.95 18.81
N ILE A 367 -13.07 5.71 18.17
CA ILE A 367 -13.54 4.39 17.76
C ILE A 367 -13.85 4.38 16.28
N TRP A 368 -13.65 3.25 15.65
CA TRP A 368 -14.09 2.99 14.29
C TRP A 368 -14.70 1.60 14.19
N SER A 369 -15.65 1.45 13.30
CA SER A 369 -16.25 0.16 13.01
C SER A 369 -16.71 0.09 11.57
N LEU A 370 -16.60 -1.07 10.96
CA LEU A 370 -17.15 -1.34 9.64
C LEU A 370 -17.82 -2.72 9.63
N ALA A 371 -18.84 -2.85 8.82
CA ALA A 371 -19.47 -4.13 8.52
C ALA A 371 -19.75 -4.24 7.03
N GLU A 372 -19.48 -5.42 6.47
CA GLU A 372 -19.77 -5.74 5.08
C GLU A 372 -20.52 -7.07 5.00
N ILE A 373 -21.52 -7.11 4.12
CA ILE A 373 -22.32 -8.30 3.85
C ILE A 373 -22.25 -8.59 2.35
N LYS A 374 -21.77 -9.78 2.01
CA LYS A 374 -21.78 -10.29 0.64
C LYS A 374 -23.20 -10.70 0.27
N LEU A 375 -23.80 -9.98 -0.67
CA LEU A 375 -25.17 -10.22 -1.17
C LEU A 375 -25.18 -11.24 -2.30
N SER A 376 -24.10 -11.29 -3.07
CA SER A 376 -23.90 -12.23 -4.19
C SER A 376 -22.40 -12.34 -4.49
N GLN A 377 -22.02 -13.07 -5.51
CA GLN A 377 -20.63 -13.15 -5.96
C GLN A 377 -20.02 -11.78 -6.30
N GLN A 378 -20.84 -10.86 -6.81
CA GLN A 378 -20.38 -9.56 -7.30
C GLN A 378 -20.79 -8.39 -6.39
N TRP A 379 -21.83 -8.53 -5.57
CA TRP A 379 -22.37 -7.43 -4.79
C TRP A 379 -22.08 -7.55 -3.30
N VAL A 380 -21.55 -6.48 -2.73
CA VAL A 380 -21.28 -6.34 -1.30
C VAL A 380 -21.91 -5.02 -0.83
N ALA A 381 -22.75 -5.10 0.20
CA ALA A 381 -23.23 -3.92 0.90
C ALA A 381 -22.43 -3.74 2.18
N GLY A 382 -22.11 -2.51 2.53
CA GLY A 382 -21.33 -2.19 3.71
C GLY A 382 -21.78 -0.92 4.40
N GLY A 383 -21.23 -0.70 5.58
CA GLY A 383 -21.40 0.52 6.33
C GLY A 383 -20.24 0.69 7.31
N ARG A 384 -19.89 1.94 7.56
CA ARG A 384 -18.86 2.35 8.52
C ARG A 384 -19.44 3.40 9.46
N TYR A 385 -19.01 3.35 10.71
CA TYR A 385 -19.24 4.39 11.70
C TYR A 385 -17.96 4.65 12.47
N ASP A 386 -17.56 5.92 12.52
CA ASP A 386 -16.40 6.39 13.26
C ASP A 386 -16.81 7.52 14.21
N TRP A 387 -16.09 7.63 15.31
CA TRP A 387 -16.16 8.76 16.21
C TRP A 387 -14.76 9.02 16.78
N VAL A 388 -14.39 10.31 16.95
CA VAL A 388 -13.08 10.70 17.45
C VAL A 388 -13.15 12.03 18.18
N GLU A 389 -12.44 12.14 19.30
CA GLU A 389 -12.16 13.39 19.99
C GLU A 389 -11.06 14.17 19.26
N ASN A 390 -11.15 15.49 19.31
CA ASN A 390 -10.11 16.35 18.77
C ASN A 390 -8.84 16.24 19.63
N PRO A 391 -7.69 15.85 19.09
CA PRO A 391 -6.45 15.72 19.86
C PRO A 391 -5.93 17.07 20.42
N GLU A 392 -6.40 18.20 19.88
CA GLU A 392 -6.04 19.53 20.38
C GLU A 392 -7.03 20.06 21.45
N ASP A 393 -8.29 19.64 21.37
CA ASP A 393 -9.35 19.97 22.33
C ASP A 393 -10.30 18.79 22.47
N PRO A 394 -10.08 17.86 23.43
CA PRO A 394 -10.92 16.67 23.61
C PRO A 394 -12.37 16.96 24.00
N SER A 395 -12.73 18.22 24.28
CA SER A 395 -14.14 18.61 24.46
C SER A 395 -14.92 18.66 23.14
N GLU A 396 -14.23 18.71 22.02
CA GLU A 396 -14.77 18.63 20.67
C GLU A 396 -14.66 17.19 20.11
N SER A 397 -15.60 16.82 19.27
CA SER A 397 -15.57 15.51 18.61
C SER A 397 -16.14 15.56 17.19
N ALA A 398 -15.70 14.61 16.38
CA ALA A 398 -16.23 14.39 15.04
C ALA A 398 -16.76 12.96 14.89
N TRP A 399 -17.72 12.76 14.01
CA TRP A 399 -18.26 11.44 13.69
C TRP A 399 -18.53 11.30 12.20
N LEU A 400 -18.43 10.08 11.68
CA LEU A 400 -18.67 9.75 10.27
C LEU A 400 -19.57 8.51 10.20
N ALA A 401 -20.57 8.57 9.31
CA ALA A 401 -21.37 7.42 8.92
C ALA A 401 -21.33 7.27 7.40
N SER A 402 -20.93 6.08 6.90
CA SER A 402 -20.68 5.82 5.48
C SER A 402 -21.32 4.52 5.02
N PRO A 403 -22.59 4.49 4.58
CA PRO A 403 -23.13 3.36 3.83
C PRO A 403 -22.44 3.22 2.46
N THR A 404 -22.19 1.97 2.05
CA THR A 404 -21.51 1.64 0.79
C THR A 404 -22.23 0.53 0.03
N LEU A 405 -22.07 0.56 -1.29
CA LEU A 405 -22.43 -0.53 -2.19
C LEU A 405 -21.30 -0.77 -3.17
N THR A 406 -20.76 -1.98 -3.14
CA THR A 406 -19.62 -2.38 -3.98
C THR A 406 -20.08 -3.40 -5.01
N TYR A 407 -19.66 -3.21 -6.25
CA TYR A 407 -19.83 -4.14 -7.36
C TYR A 407 -18.47 -4.59 -7.87
N TRP A 408 -18.22 -5.88 -7.83
CA TRP A 408 -17.06 -6.54 -8.41
C TRP A 408 -17.39 -6.96 -9.83
N GLN A 409 -16.91 -6.20 -10.82
CA GLN A 409 -17.06 -6.58 -12.22
C GLN A 409 -16.25 -7.85 -12.54
N SER A 410 -15.05 -7.93 -11.96
CA SER A 410 -14.13 -9.06 -12.02
C SER A 410 -13.24 -9.04 -10.78
N GLU A 411 -12.29 -9.95 -10.66
CA GLU A 411 -11.23 -9.91 -9.64
C GLU A 411 -10.27 -8.71 -9.80
N TYR A 412 -10.26 -8.08 -10.99
CA TYR A 412 -9.38 -6.96 -11.33
C TYR A 412 -10.07 -5.60 -11.31
N VAL A 413 -11.39 -5.53 -11.31
CA VAL A 413 -12.14 -4.26 -11.40
C VAL A 413 -13.25 -4.22 -10.38
N ARG A 414 -13.22 -3.19 -9.55
CA ARG A 414 -14.19 -2.92 -8.49
C ARG A 414 -14.77 -1.52 -8.66
N LEU A 415 -16.10 -1.41 -8.58
CA LEU A 415 -16.83 -0.15 -8.50
C LEU A 415 -17.47 -0.04 -7.12
N ARG A 416 -17.41 1.14 -6.51
CA ARG A 416 -18.02 1.41 -5.20
C ARG A 416 -18.74 2.74 -5.22
N ALA A 417 -19.97 2.73 -4.73
CA ALA A 417 -20.71 3.91 -4.34
C ALA A 417 -20.65 4.06 -2.82
N GLU A 418 -20.32 5.24 -2.34
CA GLU A 418 -20.19 5.57 -0.92
C GLU A 418 -20.90 6.89 -0.63
N TYR A 419 -21.61 6.98 0.48
CA TYR A 419 -22.28 8.19 0.91
C TYR A 419 -21.86 8.55 2.33
N ASP A 420 -21.01 9.55 2.45
CA ASP A 420 -20.47 10.01 3.72
C ASP A 420 -21.33 11.09 4.35
N ILE A 421 -21.59 10.95 5.63
CA ILE A 421 -22.19 11.97 6.50
C ILE A 421 -21.17 12.24 7.60
N LEU A 422 -20.48 13.36 7.51
CA LEU A 422 -19.48 13.80 8.49
C LEU A 422 -20.08 14.92 9.35
N GLY A 423 -20.16 14.68 10.65
CA GLY A 423 -20.46 15.70 11.64
C GLY A 423 -19.18 16.08 12.40
N ASN A 424 -18.81 17.35 12.35
CA ASN A 424 -17.73 17.94 13.13
C ASN A 424 -18.21 19.20 13.86
N PRO A 425 -17.42 19.83 14.74
CA PRO A 425 -17.88 20.97 15.51
C PRO A 425 -18.48 22.09 14.65
N GLY A 426 -19.78 22.32 14.86
CA GLY A 426 -20.52 23.39 14.17
C GLY A 426 -20.98 23.10 12.74
N LYS A 427 -20.66 21.94 12.14
CA LYS A 427 -21.00 21.64 10.75
C LYS A 427 -21.31 20.16 10.51
N THR A 428 -22.24 19.91 9.58
CA THR A 428 -22.44 18.56 9.01
C THR A 428 -22.31 18.64 7.48
N THR A 429 -21.39 17.86 6.96
CA THR A 429 -21.14 17.77 5.51
C THR A 429 -21.61 16.41 4.99
N ARG A 430 -21.97 16.37 3.72
CA ARG A 430 -22.38 15.14 3.02
C ARG A 430 -21.64 15.05 1.71
N GLN A 431 -21.14 13.85 1.43
CA GLN A 431 -20.41 13.58 0.21
C GLN A 431 -20.93 12.29 -0.41
N PHE A 432 -21.19 12.30 -1.69
CA PHE A 432 -21.39 11.09 -2.47
C PHE A 432 -20.15 10.85 -3.32
N THR A 433 -19.61 9.64 -3.28
CA THR A 433 -18.42 9.24 -4.02
C THR A 433 -18.72 8.01 -4.87
N LEU A 434 -18.36 8.05 -6.13
CA LEU A 434 -18.29 6.89 -7.01
C LEU A 434 -16.83 6.60 -7.33
N ARG A 435 -16.35 5.40 -6.94
CA ARG A 435 -14.95 5.00 -7.03
C ARG A 435 -14.79 3.81 -7.95
N ILE A 436 -13.74 3.82 -8.76
CA ILE A 436 -13.31 2.73 -9.61
C ILE A 436 -11.89 2.35 -9.20
N THR A 437 -11.69 1.10 -8.80
CA THR A 437 -10.36 0.55 -8.51
C THR A 437 -10.08 -0.57 -9.49
N PHE A 438 -8.89 -0.61 -10.06
CA PHE A 438 -8.48 -1.70 -10.94
C PHE A 438 -7.05 -2.14 -10.65
N ALA A 439 -6.75 -3.40 -10.94
CA ALA A 439 -5.43 -4.00 -10.77
C ALA A 439 -4.96 -4.65 -12.07
N MET A 440 -3.69 -4.49 -12.41
CA MET A 440 -3.01 -5.17 -13.51
C MET A 440 -1.81 -5.95 -12.97
N GLY A 441 -1.68 -7.21 -13.33
CA GLY A 441 -0.61 -8.09 -12.86
C GLY A 441 -0.91 -8.79 -11.54
N PRO A 442 0.04 -9.56 -11.01
CA PRO A 442 -0.13 -10.32 -9.77
C PRO A 442 -0.09 -9.36 -8.57
N HIS A 443 -1.26 -8.92 -8.15
CA HIS A 443 -1.39 -8.00 -7.04
C HIS A 443 -1.38 -8.77 -5.72
N LYS A 444 -0.30 -8.63 -4.96
CA LYS A 444 -0.13 -9.26 -3.65
C LYS A 444 -0.09 -8.18 -2.56
N HIS A 445 -1.26 -7.78 -2.09
CA HIS A 445 -1.32 -7.04 -0.83
C HIS A 445 -1.04 -7.95 0.35
N GLU A 446 -0.33 -7.42 1.33
CA GLU A 446 -0.34 -8.03 2.65
C GLU A 446 -1.68 -7.68 3.29
N THR A 447 -2.62 -8.59 3.20
CA THR A 447 -3.95 -8.43 3.81
C THR A 447 -3.99 -8.93 5.27
N TYR A 448 -2.83 -9.27 5.84
CA TYR A 448 -2.75 -9.87 7.18
C TYR A 448 -1.61 -9.30 8.00
#